data_12b6b8aacc7afc36eed36ce44c03c35a
#
_entry.id   12b6b8aacc7afc36eed36ce44c03c35a
#
_cell.length_a   1.000
_cell.length_b   1.000
_cell.length_c   1.000
_cell.angle_alpha   90.00
_cell.angle_beta   90.00
_cell.angle_gamma   90.00
#
_symmetry.space_group_name_H-M   'P 1'
#
loop_
_entity.id
_entity.type
_entity.pdbx_description
1 polymer ?
#
loop_
_entity_poly.entity_id
_entity_poly.type
_entity_poly.pdbx_seq_one_letter_code
_entity_poly.pdbx_strand_id
1 'polypeptide(L)'
;MRAILTLFVWMLTVPCLQASVVNDSLLTRMDKVLADRVKISSMKNVRIKALTDYVRKVKDPRNLLQIYESLFQEYEVYQFDSALVYIEKAQECALRIGSKEKANHCMVQKASLLSTVGFYSEAQVLLDSVELLGDNAEKFYYYFTYFKFY
;
A
#
# COMPACT_ATOMS: atom_id res chain seq x y z
N MET A 1 58.08 16.69 -29.55
CA MET A 1 57.21 15.54 -29.74
C MET A 1 57.00 14.71 -28.46
N ARG A 2 58.02 14.40 -27.64
CA ARG A 2 57.84 13.61 -26.40
C ARG A 2 56.94 14.29 -25.33
N ALA A 3 57.05 15.62 -25.16
CA ALA A 3 56.25 16.38 -24.19
C ALA A 3 54.74 16.45 -24.53
N ILE A 4 54.41 16.44 -25.82
CA ILE A 4 52.98 16.46 -26.27
C ILE A 4 52.33 15.09 -26.07
N LEU A 5 53.09 14.01 -26.23
CA LEU A 5 52.60 12.64 -26.02
C LEU A 5 52.30 12.35 -24.54
N THR A 6 53.09 12.88 -23.61
CA THR A 6 52.88 12.75 -22.17
C THR A 6 51.65 13.53 -21.68
N LEU A 7 51.39 14.72 -22.25
CA LEU A 7 50.19 15.50 -21.97
C LEU A 7 48.90 14.80 -22.47
N PHE A 8 48.96 14.12 -23.61
CA PHE A 8 47.84 13.39 -24.18
C PHE A 8 47.49 12.14 -23.37
N VAL A 9 48.48 11.44 -22.83
CA VAL A 9 48.29 10.28 -21.94
C VAL A 9 47.68 10.71 -20.59
N TRP A 10 48.08 11.88 -20.08
CA TRP A 10 47.53 12.42 -18.81
C TRP A 10 46.07 12.86 -18.93
N MET A 11 45.64 13.34 -20.09
CA MET A 11 44.27 13.77 -20.37
C MET A 11 43.29 12.58 -20.52
N LEU A 12 43.79 11.40 -20.89
CA LEU A 12 42.96 10.16 -21.03
C LEU A 12 42.71 9.41 -19.72
N THR A 13 43.50 9.66 -18.67
CA THR A 13 43.41 8.93 -17.42
C THR A 13 42.48 9.57 -16.37
N VAL A 14 42.20 10.87 -16.51
CA VAL A 14 41.40 11.64 -15.53
C VAL A 14 39.90 11.28 -15.50
N PRO A 15 39.19 10.94 -16.59
CA PRO A 15 37.76 10.63 -16.52
C PRO A 15 37.41 9.25 -15.94
N CYS A 16 38.35 8.29 -15.93
CA CYS A 16 38.07 6.95 -15.38
C CYS A 16 37.97 6.91 -13.86
N LEU A 17 38.62 7.82 -13.14
CA LEU A 17 38.60 7.85 -11.67
C LEU A 17 37.32 8.44 -11.10
N GLN A 18 36.61 9.30 -11.82
CA GLN A 18 35.36 9.90 -11.35
C GLN A 18 34.16 8.97 -11.49
N ALA A 19 34.17 8.05 -12.44
CA ALA A 19 33.08 7.08 -12.64
C ALA A 19 32.95 6.04 -11.49
N SER A 20 34.06 5.69 -10.86
CA SER A 20 34.11 4.74 -9.76
C SER A 20 33.52 5.30 -8.47
N VAL A 21 33.79 6.55 -8.14
CA VAL A 21 33.31 7.22 -6.91
C VAL A 21 31.79 7.46 -6.95
N VAL A 22 31.25 7.80 -8.10
CA VAL A 22 29.80 7.99 -8.28
C VAL A 22 29.06 6.65 -8.14
N ASN A 23 29.61 5.58 -8.67
CA ASN A 23 29.03 4.23 -8.53
C ASN A 23 29.01 3.75 -7.07
N ASP A 24 30.07 3.95 -6.31
CA ASP A 24 30.14 3.57 -4.90
C ASP A 24 29.13 4.33 -4.04
N SER A 25 28.92 5.63 -4.32
CA SER A 25 27.93 6.42 -3.59
C SER A 25 26.49 5.98 -3.90
N LEU A 26 26.18 5.60 -5.14
CA LEU A 26 24.87 5.08 -5.54
C LEU A 26 24.61 3.70 -4.93
N LEU A 27 25.60 2.81 -4.93
CA LEU A 27 25.50 1.49 -4.31
C LEU A 27 25.27 1.61 -2.80
N THR A 28 26.01 2.46 -2.11
CA THR A 28 25.82 2.71 -0.67
C THR A 28 24.42 3.25 -0.37
N ARG A 29 23.87 4.13 -1.23
CA ARG A 29 22.49 4.63 -1.09
C ARG A 29 21.46 3.53 -1.34
N MET A 30 21.69 2.68 -2.33
CA MET A 30 20.84 1.52 -2.60
C MET A 30 20.83 0.53 -1.43
N ASP A 31 22.00 0.21 -0.87
CA ASP A 31 22.13 -0.69 0.28
C ASP A 31 21.38 -0.14 1.49
N LYS A 32 21.45 1.16 1.73
CA LYS A 32 20.68 1.82 2.79
C LYS A 32 19.18 1.69 2.57
N VAL A 33 18.70 1.97 1.35
CA VAL A 33 17.26 1.83 1.02
C VAL A 33 16.79 0.38 1.17
N LEU A 34 17.61 -0.59 0.77
CA LEU A 34 17.31 -2.02 0.95
C LEU A 34 17.24 -2.40 2.43
N ALA A 35 18.19 -1.93 3.26
CA ALA A 35 18.18 -2.17 4.69
C ALA A 35 16.94 -1.55 5.38
N ASP A 36 16.59 -0.31 5.01
CA ASP A 36 15.37 0.36 5.51
C ASP A 36 14.11 -0.40 5.09
N ARG A 37 14.05 -0.92 3.85
CA ARG A 37 12.94 -1.74 3.37
C ARG A 37 12.77 -3.04 4.18
N VAL A 38 13.85 -3.74 4.47
CA VAL A 38 13.83 -4.96 5.30
C VAL A 38 13.31 -4.64 6.70
N LYS A 39 13.77 -3.54 7.31
CA LYS A 39 13.29 -3.08 8.61
C LYS A 39 11.80 -2.76 8.62
N ILE A 40 11.32 -1.99 7.63
CA ILE A 40 9.90 -1.64 7.49
C ILE A 40 9.06 -2.91 7.30
N SER A 41 9.50 -3.84 6.46
CA SER A 41 8.82 -5.12 6.24
C SER A 41 8.75 -5.97 7.51
N SER A 42 9.82 -6.04 8.29
CA SER A 42 9.82 -6.78 9.57
C SER A 42 8.86 -6.17 10.59
N MET A 43 8.84 -4.84 10.72
CA MET A 43 7.89 -4.14 11.60
C MET A 43 6.44 -4.37 11.18
N LYS A 44 6.15 -4.37 9.88
CA LYS A 44 4.84 -4.67 9.31
C LYS A 44 4.39 -6.09 9.67
N ASN A 45 5.26 -7.08 9.49
CA ASN A 45 4.96 -8.47 9.84
C ASN A 45 4.67 -8.65 11.34
N VAL A 46 5.38 -7.92 12.21
CA VAL A 46 5.10 -7.93 13.66
C VAL A 46 3.71 -7.36 13.95
N ARG A 47 3.31 -6.23 13.30
CA ARG A 47 1.97 -5.66 13.47
C ARG A 47 0.87 -6.60 12.99
N ILE A 48 1.02 -7.18 11.80
CA ILE A 48 0.07 -8.15 11.24
C ILE A 48 -0.10 -9.34 12.18
N LYS A 49 1.01 -9.88 12.68
CA LYS A 49 0.97 -11.00 13.64
C LYS A 49 0.22 -10.62 14.91
N ALA A 50 0.52 -9.46 15.50
CA ALA A 50 -0.15 -8.97 16.69
C ALA A 50 -1.67 -8.81 16.47
N LEU A 51 -2.09 -8.20 15.35
CA LEU A 51 -3.51 -8.04 14.99
C LEU A 51 -4.18 -9.41 14.78
N THR A 52 -3.53 -10.34 14.09
CA THR A 52 -4.07 -11.70 13.85
C THR A 52 -4.22 -12.48 15.16
N ASP A 53 -3.26 -12.38 16.08
CA ASP A 53 -3.35 -12.99 17.39
C ASP A 53 -4.46 -12.37 18.25
N TYR A 54 -4.73 -11.07 18.04
CA TYR A 54 -5.80 -10.37 18.74
C TYR A 54 -7.19 -10.78 18.24
N VAL A 55 -7.37 -10.98 16.91
CA VAL A 55 -8.60 -11.54 16.33
C VAL A 55 -9.05 -12.82 17.04
N ARG A 56 -8.11 -13.71 17.40
CA ARG A 56 -8.43 -14.99 18.05
C ARG A 56 -9.00 -14.83 19.47
N LYS A 57 -8.73 -13.71 20.12
CA LYS A 57 -9.12 -13.43 21.51
C LYS A 57 -10.40 -12.60 21.61
N VAL A 58 -10.73 -11.84 20.57
CA VAL A 58 -11.86 -10.92 20.55
C VAL A 58 -13.07 -11.59 19.92
N LYS A 59 -14.25 -11.43 20.58
CA LYS A 59 -15.53 -11.95 20.07
C LYS A 59 -16.52 -10.83 19.72
N ASP A 60 -16.31 -9.63 20.27
CA ASP A 60 -17.18 -8.50 20.01
C ASP A 60 -17.04 -8.00 18.55
N PRO A 61 -18.15 -7.95 17.79
CA PRO A 61 -18.12 -7.54 16.38
C PRO A 61 -17.60 -6.12 16.16
N ARG A 62 -17.77 -5.19 17.10
CA ARG A 62 -17.27 -3.81 16.99
C ARG A 62 -15.74 -3.76 17.03
N ASN A 63 -15.16 -4.51 17.96
CA ASN A 63 -13.71 -4.61 18.07
C ASN A 63 -13.12 -5.41 16.91
N LEU A 64 -13.80 -6.47 16.45
CA LEU A 64 -13.37 -7.23 15.27
C LEU A 64 -13.38 -6.37 14.01
N LEU A 65 -14.38 -5.51 13.82
CA LEU A 65 -14.44 -4.56 12.72
C LEU A 65 -13.16 -3.71 12.66
N GLN A 66 -12.79 -3.07 13.76
CA GLN A 66 -11.58 -2.23 13.82
C GLN A 66 -10.29 -3.00 13.53
N ILE A 67 -10.19 -4.24 14.01
CA ILE A 67 -9.02 -5.08 13.77
C ILE A 67 -8.96 -5.49 12.29
N TYR A 68 -10.08 -5.85 11.66
CA TYR A 68 -10.12 -6.22 10.26
C TYR A 68 -9.86 -5.03 9.33
N GLU A 69 -10.36 -3.83 9.66
CA GLU A 69 -9.99 -2.58 8.96
C GLU A 69 -8.48 -2.33 9.05
N SER A 70 -7.88 -2.52 10.23
CA SER A 70 -6.43 -2.37 10.41
C SER A 70 -5.64 -3.41 9.62
N LEU A 71 -6.09 -4.67 9.57
CA LEU A 71 -5.47 -5.72 8.77
C LEU A 71 -5.60 -5.43 7.27
N PHE A 72 -6.75 -4.94 6.83
CA PHE A 72 -6.94 -4.48 5.46
C PHE A 72 -5.90 -3.42 5.08
N GLN A 73 -5.73 -2.36 5.88
CA GLN A 73 -4.76 -1.29 5.65
C GLN A 73 -3.31 -1.81 5.57
N GLU A 74 -2.96 -2.83 6.37
CA GLU A 74 -1.64 -3.45 6.29
C GLU A 74 -1.43 -4.23 4.99
N TYR A 75 -2.47 -4.79 4.37
CA TYR A 75 -2.36 -5.63 3.18
C TYR A 75 -2.69 -4.93 1.87
N GLU A 76 -3.50 -3.85 1.85
CA GLU A 76 -4.04 -3.23 0.64
C GLU A 76 -3.02 -2.84 -0.43
N VAL A 77 -1.78 -2.51 0.00
CA VAL A 77 -0.73 -2.01 -0.90
C VAL A 77 0.09 -3.12 -1.55
N TYR A 78 0.13 -4.33 -0.98
CA TYR A 78 1.09 -5.36 -1.44
C TYR A 78 0.54 -6.78 -1.54
N GLN A 79 -0.62 -7.08 -0.98
CA GLN A 79 -1.18 -8.43 -0.99
C GLN A 79 -2.70 -8.39 -1.14
N PHE A 80 -3.14 -8.35 -2.39
CA PHE A 80 -4.54 -8.22 -2.79
C PHE A 80 -5.47 -9.24 -2.12
N ASP A 81 -5.12 -10.55 -2.20
CA ASP A 81 -5.98 -11.61 -1.68
C ASP A 81 -6.26 -11.47 -0.18
N SER A 82 -5.22 -11.13 0.59
CA SER A 82 -5.38 -10.92 2.03
C SER A 82 -6.18 -9.66 2.33
N ALA A 83 -5.95 -8.58 1.60
CA ALA A 83 -6.71 -7.34 1.74
C ALA A 83 -8.20 -7.60 1.46
N LEU A 84 -8.51 -8.33 0.37
CA LEU A 84 -9.89 -8.67 0.01
C LEU A 84 -10.59 -9.45 1.14
N VAL A 85 -9.92 -10.47 1.67
CA VAL A 85 -10.47 -11.27 2.79
C VAL A 85 -10.77 -10.41 4.03
N TYR A 86 -9.88 -9.48 4.37
CA TYR A 86 -10.09 -8.68 5.59
C TYR A 86 -11.12 -7.57 5.41
N ILE A 87 -11.24 -6.97 4.23
CA ILE A 87 -12.29 -5.97 3.99
C ILE A 87 -13.68 -6.63 3.95
N GLU A 88 -13.81 -7.85 3.44
CA GLU A 88 -15.06 -8.62 3.49
C GLU A 88 -15.47 -8.98 4.92
N LYS A 89 -14.52 -9.40 5.76
CA LYS A 89 -14.78 -9.65 7.19
C LYS A 89 -15.15 -8.37 7.93
N ALA A 90 -14.53 -7.24 7.61
CA ALA A 90 -14.89 -5.94 8.17
C ALA A 90 -16.33 -5.58 7.81
N GLN A 91 -16.72 -5.72 6.54
CA GLN A 91 -18.06 -5.47 6.05
C GLN A 91 -19.09 -6.37 6.78
N GLU A 92 -18.81 -7.67 6.93
CA GLU A 92 -19.65 -8.59 7.66
C GLU A 92 -19.86 -8.15 9.13
N CYS A 93 -18.79 -7.73 9.80
CA CYS A 93 -18.90 -7.19 11.16
C CYS A 93 -19.71 -5.90 11.21
N ALA A 94 -19.55 -5.00 10.24
CA ALA A 94 -20.34 -3.77 10.14
C ALA A 94 -21.84 -4.05 9.99
N LEU A 95 -22.20 -5.04 9.17
CA LEU A 95 -23.60 -5.50 9.01
C LEU A 95 -24.13 -6.11 10.30
N ARG A 96 -23.34 -6.94 11.00
CA ARG A 96 -23.73 -7.56 12.27
C ARG A 96 -24.00 -6.57 13.40
N ILE A 97 -23.28 -5.42 13.42
CA ILE A 97 -23.54 -4.34 14.38
C ILE A 97 -24.65 -3.37 13.92
N GLY A 98 -25.22 -3.59 12.74
CA GLY A 98 -26.28 -2.76 12.17
C GLY A 98 -25.81 -1.39 11.65
N SER A 99 -24.50 -1.20 11.43
CA SER A 99 -23.95 0.06 10.92
C SER A 99 -23.87 0.03 9.40
N LYS A 100 -24.91 0.56 8.74
CA LYS A 100 -24.92 0.74 7.28
C LYS A 100 -23.79 1.63 6.79
N GLU A 101 -23.49 2.70 7.52
CA GLU A 101 -22.39 3.62 7.21
C GLU A 101 -21.04 2.88 7.11
N LYS A 102 -20.70 2.08 8.13
CA LYS A 102 -19.47 1.29 8.13
C LYS A 102 -19.45 0.21 7.04
N ALA A 103 -20.59 -0.41 6.76
CA ALA A 103 -20.72 -1.39 5.69
C ALA A 103 -20.47 -0.74 4.32
N ASN A 104 -21.06 0.43 4.07
CA ASN A 104 -20.84 1.22 2.85
C ASN A 104 -19.37 1.66 2.71
N HIS A 105 -18.76 2.11 3.81
CA HIS A 105 -17.34 2.43 3.81
C HIS A 105 -16.47 1.24 3.38
N CYS A 106 -16.72 0.06 3.93
CA CYS A 106 -16.02 -1.17 3.51
C CYS A 106 -16.27 -1.50 2.03
N MET A 107 -17.48 -1.26 1.51
CA MET A 107 -17.79 -1.47 0.09
C MET A 107 -16.99 -0.54 -0.82
N VAL A 108 -16.86 0.75 -0.46
CA VAL A 108 -16.04 1.71 -1.22
C VAL A 108 -14.56 1.34 -1.17
N GLN A 109 -14.05 0.91 -0.02
CA GLN A 109 -12.67 0.42 0.11
C GLN A 109 -12.45 -0.84 -0.74
N LYS A 110 -13.40 -1.77 -0.76
CA LYS A 110 -13.34 -2.97 -1.62
C LYS A 110 -13.34 -2.58 -3.10
N ALA A 111 -14.19 -1.66 -3.52
CA ALA A 111 -14.21 -1.15 -4.89
C ALA A 111 -12.88 -0.49 -5.29
N SER A 112 -12.30 0.32 -4.38
CA SER A 112 -10.97 0.90 -4.58
C SER A 112 -9.89 -0.17 -4.75
N LEU A 113 -9.91 -1.21 -3.94
CA LEU A 113 -8.98 -2.34 -4.01
C LEU A 113 -9.11 -3.08 -5.35
N LEU A 114 -10.34 -3.42 -5.78
CA LEU A 114 -10.61 -4.08 -7.05
C LEU A 114 -10.12 -3.25 -8.24
N SER A 115 -10.29 -1.93 -8.19
CA SER A 115 -9.82 -1.04 -9.24
C SER A 115 -8.31 -1.03 -9.42
N THR A 116 -7.54 -1.26 -8.33
CA THR A 116 -6.07 -1.29 -8.40
C THR A 116 -5.52 -2.48 -9.19
N VAL A 117 -6.31 -3.53 -9.32
CA VAL A 117 -5.95 -4.76 -10.07
C VAL A 117 -6.72 -4.91 -11.39
N GLY A 118 -7.51 -3.89 -11.78
CA GLY A 118 -8.20 -3.84 -13.07
C GLY A 118 -9.59 -4.46 -13.11
N PHE A 119 -10.18 -4.86 -11.97
CA PHE A 119 -11.56 -5.35 -11.88
C PHE A 119 -12.55 -4.17 -11.84
N TYR A 120 -12.56 -3.38 -12.90
CA TYR A 120 -13.34 -2.14 -12.96
C TYR A 120 -14.85 -2.38 -12.96
N SER A 121 -15.33 -3.38 -13.68
CA SER A 121 -16.76 -3.69 -13.74
C SER A 121 -17.33 -4.08 -12.38
N GLU A 122 -16.61 -4.93 -11.65
CA GLU A 122 -17.00 -5.38 -10.32
C GLU A 122 -16.94 -4.22 -9.31
N ALA A 123 -15.92 -3.38 -9.41
CA ALA A 123 -15.79 -2.21 -8.56
C ALA A 123 -16.91 -1.21 -8.80
N GLN A 124 -17.31 -1.00 -10.06
CA GLN A 124 -18.44 -0.11 -10.39
C GLN A 124 -19.76 -0.63 -9.83
N VAL A 125 -20.06 -1.92 -10.01
CA VAL A 125 -21.27 -2.52 -9.42
C VAL A 125 -21.34 -2.32 -7.91
N LEU A 126 -20.20 -2.43 -7.21
CA LEU A 126 -20.15 -2.14 -5.77
C LEU A 126 -20.45 -0.68 -5.47
N LEU A 127 -19.82 0.26 -6.20
CA LEU A 127 -20.05 1.70 -5.99
C LEU A 127 -21.50 2.10 -6.28
N ASP A 128 -22.12 1.56 -7.33
CA ASP A 128 -23.50 1.82 -7.69
C ASP A 128 -24.49 1.31 -6.63
N SER A 129 -24.07 0.32 -5.83
CA SER A 129 -24.87 -0.22 -4.73
C SER A 129 -24.70 0.50 -3.40
N VAL A 130 -23.74 1.44 -3.30
CA VAL A 130 -23.46 2.21 -2.07
C VAL A 130 -24.51 3.29 -1.86
N GLU A 131 -25.20 3.23 -0.73
CA GLU A 131 -26.11 4.29 -0.28
C GLU A 131 -25.29 5.36 0.47
N LEU A 132 -25.17 6.56 -0.10
CA LEU A 132 -24.38 7.66 0.48
C LEU A 132 -25.09 8.25 1.69
N LEU A 133 -24.89 7.64 2.85
CA LEU A 133 -25.50 8.04 4.13
C LEU A 133 -24.57 8.92 4.99
N GLY A 134 -23.28 8.97 4.65
CA GLY A 134 -22.24 9.53 5.50
C GLY A 134 -21.99 11.03 5.33
N ASP A 135 -20.96 11.50 6.00
CA ASP A 135 -20.48 12.87 5.97
C ASP A 135 -19.80 13.24 4.63
N ASN A 136 -19.30 14.48 4.56
CA ASN A 136 -18.61 14.97 3.35
C ASN A 136 -17.30 14.21 3.05
N ALA A 137 -16.62 13.65 4.07
CA ALA A 137 -15.38 12.90 3.88
C ALA A 137 -15.64 11.54 3.22
N GLU A 138 -16.73 10.85 3.64
CA GLU A 138 -17.14 9.59 3.04
C GLU A 138 -17.58 9.78 1.59
N LYS A 139 -18.37 10.83 1.30
CA LYS A 139 -18.77 11.22 -0.06
C LYS A 139 -17.54 11.55 -0.92
N PHE A 140 -16.57 12.29 -0.37
CA PHE A 140 -15.33 12.59 -1.07
C PHE A 140 -14.57 11.32 -1.45
N TYR A 141 -14.40 10.37 -0.52
CA TYR A 141 -13.72 9.12 -0.78
C TYR A 141 -14.45 8.25 -1.83
N TYR A 142 -15.78 8.21 -1.76
CA TYR A 142 -16.61 7.57 -2.80
C TYR A 142 -16.37 8.17 -4.18
N TYR A 143 -16.51 9.50 -4.33
CA TYR A 143 -16.29 10.16 -5.62
C TYR A 143 -14.84 10.03 -6.09
N PHE A 144 -13.87 10.14 -5.20
CA PHE A 144 -12.46 9.93 -5.55
C PHE A 144 -12.21 8.52 -6.09
N THR A 145 -12.82 7.50 -5.50
CA THR A 145 -12.74 6.14 -6.00
C THR A 145 -13.44 6.02 -7.35
N TYR A 146 -14.60 6.62 -7.52
CA TYR A 146 -15.36 6.63 -8.77
C TYR A 146 -14.57 7.28 -9.92
N PHE A 147 -13.90 8.40 -9.66
CA PHE A 147 -13.05 9.09 -10.66
C PHE A 147 -11.82 8.30 -11.10
N LYS A 148 -11.39 7.29 -10.39
CA LYS A 148 -10.30 6.41 -10.84
C LYS A 148 -10.68 5.57 -12.07
N PHE A 149 -11.95 5.49 -12.42
CA PHE A 149 -12.44 4.71 -13.56
C PHE A 149 -12.51 5.50 -14.86
N TYR A 150 -12.38 6.83 -14.82
CA TYR A 150 -12.44 7.74 -15.96
C TYR A 150 -11.12 8.49 -16.16
#